data_ba2db827cf812ddb505144be823117f1
#
_entry.id   ba2db827cf812ddb505144be823117f1
#
_cell.length_a   1.000
_cell.length_b   1.000
_cell.length_c   1.000
_cell.angle_alpha   90.00
_cell.angle_beta   90.00
_cell.angle_gamma   90.00
#
_symmetry.space_group_name_H-M   'P 1'
#
loop_
_entity.id
_entity.type
_entity.pdbx_description
1 polymer ?
#
loop_
_entity_poly.entity_id
_entity_poly.type
_entity_poly.pdbx_seq_one_letter_code
_entity_poly.pdbx_strand_id
1 'polypeptide(L)'
;LTKPPRPNANRNNIALILENDPLFTSLCYNDHANKVKWNDRELWDPDLEEIGLHIERCYRIKYPSADIKRAVLRVAHQNLEERIKDWLEALPEWDGGERIHSFFHNVFRAERVPGSDQIIEEMSSKWFISLVARALDPGCKMDTFLILCGEKGLGKSTGLRNLVGSQWFSDSNLDIAKKDSLELIHSTETWLWELAELHSLSGKTADNFKAFISSSEDKFRPAYQQFPKSYL
;
A
#
# COMPACT_ATOMS: atom_id res chain seq x y z
N LEU A 1 -54.68 -4.46 -4.08
CA LEU A 1 -53.36 -4.20 -3.55
C LEU A 1 -52.43 -3.88 -4.71
N THR A 2 -52.17 -2.60 -4.96
CA THR A 2 -51.21 -2.15 -5.95
C THR A 2 -49.79 -2.59 -5.52
N LYS A 3 -49.07 -3.30 -6.38
CA LYS A 3 -47.66 -3.64 -6.13
C LYS A 3 -46.87 -2.34 -5.87
N PRO A 4 -45.99 -2.29 -4.85
CA PRO A 4 -45.17 -1.12 -4.65
C PRO A 4 -44.36 -0.82 -5.94
N PRO A 5 -44.19 0.48 -6.27
CA PRO A 5 -43.42 0.83 -7.47
C PRO A 5 -42.03 0.22 -7.40
N ARG A 6 -41.60 -0.44 -8.50
CA ARG A 6 -40.24 -0.95 -8.59
C ARG A 6 -39.28 0.23 -8.66
N PRO A 7 -38.18 0.20 -7.92
CA PRO A 7 -37.15 1.24 -8.07
C PRO A 7 -36.67 1.26 -9.53
N ASN A 8 -36.48 2.45 -10.08
CA ASN A 8 -35.92 2.58 -11.42
C ASN A 8 -34.48 2.08 -11.46
N ALA A 9 -34.15 1.37 -12.52
CA ALA A 9 -32.76 0.95 -12.78
C ALA A 9 -31.90 2.16 -13.17
N ASN A 10 -31.39 2.89 -12.17
CA ASN A 10 -30.46 3.99 -12.35
C ASN A 10 -29.23 3.85 -11.43
N ARG A 11 -28.15 4.54 -11.79
CA ARG A 11 -26.85 4.44 -11.07
C ARG A 11 -26.93 4.90 -9.61
N ASN A 12 -27.78 5.87 -9.30
CA ASN A 12 -27.94 6.34 -7.92
C ASN A 12 -28.56 5.25 -7.03
N ASN A 13 -29.50 4.47 -7.56
CA ASN A 13 -30.12 3.40 -6.79
C ASN A 13 -29.15 2.25 -6.51
N ILE A 14 -28.21 1.95 -7.43
CA ILE A 14 -27.14 0.97 -7.13
C ILE A 14 -26.28 1.48 -5.97
N ALA A 15 -25.83 2.73 -6.03
CA ALA A 15 -25.00 3.30 -4.98
C ALA A 15 -25.73 3.28 -3.62
N LEU A 16 -27.01 3.68 -3.58
CA LEU A 16 -27.81 3.62 -2.36
C LEU A 16 -27.96 2.19 -1.80
N ILE A 17 -28.11 1.19 -2.66
CA ILE A 17 -28.13 -0.21 -2.22
C ILE A 17 -26.78 -0.57 -1.59
N LEU A 18 -25.66 -0.28 -2.26
CA LEU A 18 -24.33 -0.60 -1.76
C LEU A 18 -23.99 0.14 -0.46
N GLU A 19 -24.51 1.35 -0.26
CA GLU A 19 -24.32 2.16 0.95
C GLU A 19 -25.15 1.68 2.14
N ASN A 20 -26.29 1.02 1.90
CA ASN A 20 -27.28 0.72 2.97
C ASN A 20 -27.52 -0.79 3.19
N ASP A 21 -27.14 -1.67 2.27
CA ASP A 21 -27.30 -3.12 2.45
C ASP A 21 -26.17 -3.66 3.36
N PRO A 22 -26.52 -4.35 4.45
CA PRO A 22 -25.53 -4.90 5.40
C PRO A 22 -24.45 -5.78 4.77
N LEU A 23 -24.72 -6.39 3.62
CA LEU A 23 -23.76 -7.23 2.92
C LEU A 23 -22.53 -6.45 2.43
N PHE A 24 -22.68 -5.15 2.17
CA PHE A 24 -21.65 -4.30 1.57
C PHE A 24 -20.97 -3.34 2.55
N THR A 25 -21.21 -3.48 3.85
CA THR A 25 -20.62 -2.60 4.89
C THR A 25 -19.10 -2.65 4.95
N SER A 26 -18.51 -3.78 4.51
CA SER A 26 -17.05 -3.97 4.43
C SER A 26 -16.45 -3.54 3.08
N LEU A 27 -17.27 -2.94 2.18
CA LEU A 27 -16.77 -2.45 0.90
C LEU A 27 -15.96 -1.18 1.12
N CYS A 28 -14.67 -1.23 0.82
CA CYS A 28 -13.74 -0.12 1.01
C CYS A 28 -12.73 -0.03 -0.13
N TYR A 29 -12.02 1.09 -0.20
CA TYR A 29 -10.91 1.30 -1.10
C TYR A 29 -9.61 1.39 -0.30
N ASN A 30 -8.70 0.46 -0.55
CA ASN A 30 -7.36 0.53 0.02
C ASN A 30 -6.54 1.53 -0.79
N ASP A 31 -6.24 2.67 -0.20
CA ASP A 31 -5.58 3.78 -0.88
C ASP A 31 -4.10 3.47 -1.14
N HIS A 32 -3.45 2.72 -0.27
CA HIS A 32 -2.05 2.30 -0.45
C HIS A 32 -1.88 1.31 -1.61
N ALA A 33 -2.73 0.29 -1.69
CA ALA A 33 -2.70 -0.70 -2.78
C ALA A 33 -3.47 -0.26 -4.04
N ASN A 34 -4.21 0.86 -3.98
CA ASN A 34 -5.07 1.32 -5.07
C ASN A 34 -6.10 0.28 -5.56
N LYS A 35 -6.70 -0.45 -4.60
CA LYS A 35 -7.61 -1.56 -4.87
C LYS A 35 -8.91 -1.47 -4.08
N VAL A 36 -9.98 -1.95 -4.69
CA VAL A 36 -11.24 -2.16 -3.97
C VAL A 36 -11.14 -3.46 -3.17
N LYS A 37 -11.57 -3.42 -1.92
CA LYS A 37 -11.70 -4.60 -1.05
C LYS A 37 -13.14 -4.82 -0.64
N TRP A 38 -13.47 -6.08 -0.45
CA TRP A 38 -14.72 -6.54 0.10
C TRP A 38 -14.48 -7.78 0.95
N ASN A 39 -14.97 -7.76 2.20
CA ASN A 39 -14.72 -8.82 3.17
C ASN A 39 -13.21 -9.09 3.40
N ASP A 40 -12.45 -8.02 3.67
CA ASP A 40 -11.00 -8.02 3.94
C ASP A 40 -10.10 -8.60 2.84
N ARG A 41 -10.64 -8.83 1.65
CA ARG A 41 -9.87 -9.28 0.48
C ARG A 41 -10.09 -8.39 -0.72
N GLU A 42 -9.15 -8.42 -1.65
CA GLU A 42 -9.28 -7.75 -2.94
C GLU A 42 -10.55 -8.21 -3.66
N LEU A 43 -11.28 -7.26 -4.22
CA LEU A 43 -12.48 -7.52 -5.02
C LEU A 43 -12.08 -7.92 -6.45
N TRP A 44 -12.60 -9.05 -6.91
CA TRP A 44 -12.32 -9.61 -8.23
C TRP A 44 -13.53 -9.54 -9.15
N ASP A 45 -13.33 -9.74 -10.46
CA ASP A 45 -14.43 -9.71 -11.42
C ASP A 45 -15.60 -10.65 -11.08
N PRO A 46 -15.39 -11.90 -10.57
CA PRO A 46 -16.50 -12.75 -10.09
C PRO A 46 -17.33 -12.14 -8.96
N ASP A 47 -16.73 -11.32 -8.10
CA ASP A 47 -17.46 -10.66 -7.02
C ASP A 47 -18.45 -9.64 -7.55
N LEU A 48 -18.14 -8.96 -8.65
CA LEU A 48 -19.06 -8.04 -9.31
C LEU A 48 -20.31 -8.76 -9.84
N GLU A 49 -20.15 -9.99 -10.31
CA GLU A 49 -21.26 -10.86 -10.70
C GLU A 49 -22.11 -11.24 -9.47
N GLU A 50 -21.47 -11.61 -8.36
CA GLU A 50 -22.16 -11.94 -7.11
C GLU A 50 -22.95 -10.76 -6.55
N ILE A 51 -22.36 -9.57 -6.55
CA ILE A 51 -23.03 -8.31 -6.19
C ILE A 51 -24.25 -8.08 -7.09
N GLY A 52 -24.10 -8.26 -8.40
CA GLY A 52 -25.18 -8.13 -9.35
C GLY A 52 -26.33 -9.10 -9.10
N LEU A 53 -26.02 -10.36 -8.85
CA LEU A 53 -27.00 -11.40 -8.53
C LEU A 53 -27.71 -11.12 -7.19
N HIS A 54 -26.98 -10.64 -6.18
CA HIS A 54 -27.59 -10.25 -4.90
C HIS A 54 -28.61 -9.11 -5.10
N ILE A 55 -28.23 -8.07 -5.84
CA ILE A 55 -29.12 -6.94 -6.14
C ILE A 55 -30.35 -7.41 -6.92
N GLU A 56 -30.18 -8.29 -7.90
CA GLU A 56 -31.32 -8.83 -8.67
C GLU A 56 -32.26 -9.66 -7.80
N ARG A 57 -31.73 -10.48 -6.89
CA ARG A 57 -32.54 -11.34 -5.98
C ARG A 57 -33.27 -10.54 -4.91
N CYS A 58 -32.59 -9.61 -4.24
CA CYS A 58 -33.13 -8.90 -3.10
C CYS A 58 -33.99 -7.70 -3.50
N TYR A 59 -33.56 -6.95 -4.51
CA TYR A 59 -34.20 -5.71 -4.92
C TYR A 59 -35.01 -5.83 -6.23
N ARG A 60 -34.90 -6.98 -6.91
CA ARG A 60 -35.58 -7.28 -8.17
C ARG A 60 -35.32 -6.27 -9.29
N ILE A 61 -34.09 -5.76 -9.31
CA ILE A 61 -33.59 -4.83 -10.30
C ILE A 61 -32.37 -5.46 -10.98
N LYS A 62 -32.34 -5.42 -12.31
CA LYS A 62 -31.20 -5.88 -13.07
C LYS A 62 -30.41 -4.68 -13.61
N TYR A 63 -29.10 -4.70 -13.39
CA TYR A 63 -28.19 -3.66 -13.85
C TYR A 63 -27.10 -4.26 -14.78
N PRO A 64 -26.61 -3.47 -15.77
CA PRO A 64 -25.43 -3.82 -16.49
C PRO A 64 -24.20 -3.94 -15.56
N SER A 65 -23.34 -4.93 -15.76
CA SER A 65 -22.11 -5.13 -14.96
C SER A 65 -21.21 -3.88 -14.91
N ALA A 66 -21.17 -3.12 -15.99
CA ALA A 66 -20.42 -1.85 -16.03
C ALA A 66 -20.96 -0.78 -15.06
N ASP A 67 -22.27 -0.74 -14.83
CA ASP A 67 -22.87 0.20 -13.90
C ASP A 67 -22.66 -0.26 -12.46
N ILE A 68 -22.71 -1.57 -12.20
CA ILE A 68 -22.35 -2.17 -10.91
C ILE A 68 -20.89 -1.82 -10.56
N LYS A 69 -19.95 -2.08 -11.47
CA LYS A 69 -18.54 -1.76 -11.28
C LYS A 69 -18.30 -0.28 -10.94
N ARG A 70 -18.97 0.64 -11.65
CA ARG A 70 -18.84 2.08 -11.38
C ARG A 70 -19.42 2.48 -10.02
N ALA A 71 -20.54 1.89 -9.62
CA ALA A 71 -21.15 2.15 -8.32
C ALA A 71 -20.29 1.59 -7.18
N VAL A 72 -19.76 0.37 -7.33
CA VAL A 72 -18.81 -0.25 -6.38
C VAL A 72 -17.58 0.62 -6.19
N LEU A 73 -16.93 1.07 -7.28
CA LEU A 73 -15.79 1.99 -7.19
C LEU A 73 -16.13 3.28 -6.47
N ARG A 74 -17.29 3.88 -6.76
CA ARG A 74 -17.74 5.11 -6.11
C ARG A 74 -17.93 4.93 -4.61
N VAL A 75 -18.65 3.87 -4.21
CA VAL A 75 -18.96 3.61 -2.79
C VAL A 75 -17.69 3.21 -2.03
N ALA A 76 -16.83 2.39 -2.64
CA ALA A 76 -15.54 2.03 -2.04
C ALA A 76 -14.69 3.27 -1.76
N HIS A 77 -14.61 4.23 -2.69
CA HIS A 77 -13.84 5.47 -2.48
C HIS A 77 -14.42 6.41 -1.41
N GLN A 78 -15.64 6.20 -0.96
CA GLN A 78 -16.21 6.91 0.21
C GLN A 78 -15.74 6.30 1.53
N ASN A 79 -15.24 5.05 1.49
CA ASN A 79 -14.78 4.27 2.63
C ASN A 79 -13.28 3.93 2.40
N LEU A 80 -12.40 4.88 2.70
CA LEU A 80 -10.96 4.67 2.56
C LEU A 80 -10.42 3.79 3.69
N GLU A 81 -9.52 2.88 3.35
CA GLU A 81 -8.79 2.04 4.27
C GLU A 81 -7.29 2.41 4.22
N GLU A 82 -6.76 2.94 5.30
CA GLU A 82 -5.35 3.33 5.45
C GLU A 82 -4.65 2.42 6.48
N ARG A 83 -4.60 1.12 6.21
CA ARG A 83 -4.19 0.08 7.19
C ARG A 83 -2.86 0.32 7.88
N ILE A 84 -1.85 0.82 7.17
CA ILE A 84 -0.53 1.10 7.76
C ILE A 84 -0.64 2.26 8.74
N LYS A 85 -1.34 3.32 8.37
CA LYS A 85 -1.60 4.48 9.23
C LYS A 85 -2.44 4.10 10.45
N ASP A 86 -3.55 3.39 10.23
CA ASP A 86 -4.41 2.90 11.31
C ASP A 86 -3.63 2.03 12.30
N TRP A 87 -2.73 1.17 11.80
CA TRP A 87 -1.87 0.36 12.64
C TRP A 87 -0.86 1.20 13.42
N LEU A 88 -0.25 2.21 12.80
CA LEU A 88 0.68 3.12 13.47
C LEU A 88 -0.02 3.92 14.58
N GLU A 89 -1.24 4.40 14.31
CA GLU A 89 -2.05 5.16 15.27
C GLU A 89 -2.59 4.29 16.43
N ALA A 90 -2.76 2.99 16.20
CA ALA A 90 -3.19 2.02 17.21
C ALA A 90 -2.04 1.48 18.07
N LEU A 91 -0.78 1.87 17.81
CA LEU A 91 0.35 1.47 18.64
C LEU A 91 0.17 2.01 20.08
N PRO A 92 0.62 1.25 21.08
CA PRO A 92 0.59 1.72 22.48
C PRO A 92 1.43 2.99 22.64
N GLU A 93 1.06 3.79 23.63
CA GLU A 93 1.84 4.97 23.99
C GLU A 93 3.31 4.60 24.27
N TRP A 94 4.20 5.52 23.91
CA TRP A 94 5.64 5.32 24.12
C TRP A 94 5.96 5.18 25.61
N ASP A 95 6.66 4.13 25.96
CA ASP A 95 7.08 3.81 27.33
C ASP A 95 8.32 4.57 27.82
N GLY A 96 8.82 5.54 27.02
CA GLY A 96 10.02 6.33 27.34
C GLY A 96 11.34 5.65 26.98
N GLY A 97 11.33 4.42 26.43
CA GLY A 97 12.54 3.68 26.09
C GLY A 97 13.17 4.14 24.78
N GLU A 98 14.42 4.57 24.82
CA GLU A 98 15.19 5.01 23.65
C GLU A 98 15.75 3.81 22.86
N ARG A 99 14.93 3.20 22.00
CA ARG A 99 15.32 2.00 21.22
C ARG A 99 15.81 2.34 19.82
N ILE A 100 15.34 3.43 19.25
CA ILE A 100 15.56 3.79 17.84
C ILE A 100 17.04 4.07 17.58
N HIS A 101 17.72 4.82 18.43
CA HIS A 101 19.12 5.16 18.25
C HIS A 101 20.02 3.92 18.18
N SER A 102 19.82 2.99 19.08
CA SER A 102 20.66 1.78 19.17
C SER A 102 20.17 0.60 18.34
N PHE A 103 19.11 0.76 17.55
CA PHE A 103 18.44 -0.33 16.85
C PHE A 103 19.37 -1.13 15.95
N PHE A 104 20.17 -0.47 15.12
CA PHE A 104 21.06 -1.18 14.20
C PHE A 104 22.16 -1.95 14.93
N HIS A 105 22.66 -1.42 16.03
CA HIS A 105 23.63 -2.15 16.86
C HIS A 105 22.98 -3.34 17.59
N ASN A 106 21.81 -3.15 18.17
CA ASN A 106 21.16 -4.16 19.01
C ASN A 106 20.48 -5.27 18.20
N VAL A 107 19.82 -4.91 17.08
CA VAL A 107 19.04 -5.86 16.28
C VAL A 107 19.86 -6.44 15.14
N PHE A 108 20.55 -5.60 14.36
CA PHE A 108 21.34 -6.05 13.22
C PHE A 108 22.80 -6.30 13.54
N ARG A 109 23.22 -6.05 14.80
CA ARG A 109 24.61 -6.20 15.26
C ARG A 109 25.60 -5.43 14.37
N ALA A 110 25.20 -4.21 13.96
CA ALA A 110 26.08 -3.35 13.22
C ALA A 110 27.41 -3.17 13.95
N GLU A 111 28.50 -3.29 13.19
CA GLU A 111 29.85 -3.22 13.73
C GLU A 111 30.09 -1.89 14.43
N ARG A 112 30.68 -1.94 15.64
CA ARG A 112 31.09 -0.74 16.36
C ARG A 112 32.51 -0.37 15.96
N VAL A 113 32.62 0.70 15.20
CA VAL A 113 33.89 1.25 14.77
C VAL A 113 34.14 2.55 15.53
N PRO A 114 35.28 2.74 16.19
CA PRO A 114 35.59 3.97 16.91
C PRO A 114 35.33 5.21 16.07
N GLY A 115 34.47 6.12 16.55
CA GLY A 115 34.08 7.35 15.86
C GLY A 115 32.92 7.23 14.88
N SER A 116 32.38 6.04 14.63
CA SER A 116 31.22 5.86 13.72
C SER A 116 29.91 5.54 14.45
N ASP A 117 29.94 5.22 15.71
CA ASP A 117 28.73 4.82 16.47
C ASP A 117 27.65 5.92 16.42
N GLN A 118 28.03 7.18 16.64
CA GLN A 118 27.10 8.30 16.57
C GLN A 118 26.46 8.43 15.19
N ILE A 119 27.21 8.16 14.11
CA ILE A 119 26.70 8.22 12.72
C ILE A 119 25.66 7.13 12.54
N ILE A 120 25.92 5.90 13.00
CA ILE A 120 24.99 4.76 12.89
C ILE A 120 23.71 5.04 13.69
N GLU A 121 23.82 5.63 14.87
CA GLU A 121 22.70 6.00 15.71
C GLU A 121 21.82 7.10 15.06
N GLU A 122 22.45 8.11 14.46
CA GLU A 122 21.74 9.14 13.70
C GLU A 122 21.07 8.56 12.43
N MET A 123 21.76 7.67 11.71
CA MET A 123 21.20 6.97 10.56
C MET A 123 19.99 6.13 10.96
N SER A 124 20.08 5.42 12.09
CA SER A 124 18.97 4.64 12.63
C SER A 124 17.76 5.53 12.85
N SER A 125 17.93 6.63 13.57
CA SER A 125 16.83 7.56 13.89
C SER A 125 16.20 8.14 12.63
N LYS A 126 17.01 8.62 11.70
CA LYS A 126 16.53 9.20 10.43
C LYS A 126 15.80 8.18 9.57
N TRP A 127 16.27 6.93 9.54
CA TRP A 127 15.61 5.86 8.80
C TRP A 127 14.22 5.54 9.36
N PHE A 128 14.09 5.41 10.69
CA PHE A 128 12.77 5.19 11.32
C PHE A 128 11.82 6.36 11.09
N ILE A 129 12.32 7.59 11.19
CA ILE A 129 11.50 8.79 10.89
C ILE A 129 11.03 8.71 9.44
N SER A 130 11.91 8.35 8.49
CA SER A 130 11.54 8.27 7.08
C SER A 130 10.51 7.18 6.81
N LEU A 131 10.65 6.02 7.45
CA LEU A 131 9.72 4.90 7.34
C LEU A 131 8.31 5.29 7.77
N VAL A 132 8.18 5.98 8.91
CA VAL A 132 6.89 6.42 9.45
C VAL A 132 6.35 7.63 8.65
N ALA A 133 7.20 8.59 8.32
CA ALA A 133 6.79 9.80 7.60
C ALA A 133 6.16 9.44 6.24
N ARG A 134 6.75 8.51 5.48
CA ARG A 134 6.18 8.05 4.20
C ARG A 134 4.82 7.36 4.35
N ALA A 135 4.55 6.74 5.48
CA ALA A 135 3.25 6.13 5.75
C ALA A 135 2.17 7.14 6.15
N LEU A 136 2.56 8.21 6.88
CA LEU A 136 1.63 9.23 7.39
C LEU A 136 1.43 10.41 6.43
N ASP A 137 2.46 10.72 5.64
CA ASP A 137 2.48 11.80 4.65
C ASP A 137 3.05 11.29 3.32
N PRO A 138 2.25 10.55 2.55
CA PRO A 138 2.65 10.03 1.24
C PRO A 138 3.14 11.17 0.33
N GLY A 139 4.25 10.93 -0.38
CA GLY A 139 4.90 11.96 -1.21
C GLY A 139 5.85 12.88 -0.47
N CYS A 140 5.96 12.79 0.87
CA CYS A 140 7.00 13.53 1.59
C CYS A 140 8.39 13.16 1.06
N LYS A 141 9.25 14.17 0.91
CA LYS A 141 10.55 13.99 0.27
C LYS A 141 11.52 13.23 1.18
N MET A 142 12.04 12.11 0.68
CA MET A 142 13.06 11.29 1.33
C MET A 142 14.15 10.94 0.32
N ASP A 143 15.33 11.57 0.46
CA ASP A 143 16.45 11.43 -0.47
C ASP A 143 17.44 10.33 -0.05
N THR A 144 17.10 9.52 0.94
CA THR A 144 17.97 8.49 1.51
C THR A 144 17.29 7.12 1.56
N PHE A 145 18.10 6.08 1.46
CA PHE A 145 17.66 4.70 1.66
C PHE A 145 18.69 3.94 2.50
N LEU A 146 18.24 2.90 3.19
CA LEU A 146 19.09 2.08 4.02
C LEU A 146 19.79 1.01 3.18
N ILE A 147 21.13 0.90 3.34
CA ILE A 147 21.90 -0.21 2.79
C ILE A 147 22.45 -1.05 3.94
N LEU A 148 22.04 -2.32 4.01
CA LEU A 148 22.54 -3.30 4.97
C LEU A 148 23.58 -4.19 4.28
N CYS A 149 24.85 -4.00 4.63
CA CYS A 149 25.95 -4.83 4.15
C CYS A 149 26.30 -5.92 5.17
N GLY A 150 26.68 -7.10 4.72
CA GLY A 150 27.09 -8.21 5.57
C GLY A 150 26.88 -9.55 4.90
N GLU A 151 27.44 -10.61 5.48
CA GLU A 151 27.37 -11.97 4.96
C GLU A 151 25.93 -12.45 4.74
N LYS A 152 25.78 -13.38 3.81
CA LYS A 152 24.49 -14.03 3.54
C LYS A 152 24.08 -14.89 4.75
N GLY A 153 22.80 -14.88 5.08
CA GLY A 153 22.26 -15.70 6.18
C GLY A 153 22.27 -15.02 7.55
N LEU A 154 22.76 -13.80 7.71
CA LEU A 154 22.77 -13.06 8.98
C LEU A 154 21.38 -12.55 9.44
N GLY A 155 20.32 -12.85 8.71
CA GLY A 155 18.96 -12.47 9.09
C GLY A 155 18.56 -11.02 8.79
N LYS A 156 19.28 -10.31 7.90
CA LYS A 156 18.96 -8.92 7.54
C LYS A 156 17.53 -8.75 7.05
N SER A 157 17.14 -9.49 6.02
CA SER A 157 15.77 -9.49 5.48
C SER A 157 14.72 -9.94 6.49
N THR A 158 15.06 -10.95 7.31
CA THR A 158 14.18 -11.44 8.38
C THR A 158 13.93 -10.36 9.43
N GLY A 159 14.97 -9.60 9.81
CA GLY A 159 14.85 -8.50 10.76
C GLY A 159 13.95 -7.39 10.24
N LEU A 160 14.11 -6.99 8.98
CA LEU A 160 13.26 -5.99 8.34
C LEU A 160 11.79 -6.47 8.21
N ARG A 161 11.60 -7.71 7.78
CA ARG A 161 10.26 -8.33 7.68
C ARG A 161 9.56 -8.40 9.03
N ASN A 162 10.27 -8.76 10.09
CA ASN A 162 9.70 -8.81 11.44
C ASN A 162 9.38 -7.42 11.99
N LEU A 163 10.10 -6.39 11.58
CA LEU A 163 9.88 -5.01 12.01
C LEU A 163 8.55 -4.47 11.51
N VAL A 164 8.25 -4.62 10.23
CA VAL A 164 7.04 -4.06 9.61
C VAL A 164 5.88 -5.06 9.52
N GLY A 165 6.16 -6.34 9.73
CA GLY A 165 5.22 -7.43 9.51
C GLY A 165 5.29 -7.99 8.08
N SER A 166 5.10 -9.30 7.95
CA SER A 166 5.21 -10.00 6.67
C SER A 166 4.20 -9.54 5.61
N GLN A 167 3.05 -9.02 6.05
CA GLN A 167 2.00 -8.50 5.17
C GLN A 167 2.39 -7.19 4.47
N TRP A 168 3.33 -6.42 5.03
CA TRP A 168 3.77 -5.13 4.51
C TRP A 168 5.23 -5.12 4.05
N PHE A 169 5.84 -6.29 3.95
CA PHE A 169 7.21 -6.46 3.48
C PHE A 169 7.24 -7.19 2.14
N SER A 170 8.05 -6.71 1.21
CA SER A 170 8.32 -7.41 -0.05
C SER A 170 9.81 -7.43 -0.36
N ASP A 171 10.29 -8.59 -0.77
CA ASP A 171 11.62 -8.85 -1.35
C ASP A 171 11.53 -9.22 -2.84
N SER A 172 10.40 -8.90 -3.48
CA SER A 172 10.21 -9.13 -4.91
C SER A 172 11.21 -8.31 -5.73
N ASN A 173 11.77 -8.94 -6.76
CA ASN A 173 12.74 -8.27 -7.62
C ASN A 173 12.07 -7.14 -8.42
N LEU A 174 12.51 -5.90 -8.20
CA LEU A 174 12.03 -4.70 -8.88
C LEU A 174 13.09 -4.19 -9.87
N ASP A 175 12.72 -4.10 -11.12
CA ASP A 175 13.47 -3.33 -12.10
C ASP A 175 12.86 -1.94 -12.23
N ILE A 176 13.35 -0.99 -11.44
CA ILE A 176 12.79 0.37 -11.31
C ILE A 176 12.77 1.13 -12.65
N ALA A 177 13.56 0.69 -13.64
CA ALA A 177 13.51 1.26 -14.98
C ALA A 177 12.25 0.83 -15.77
N LYS A 178 11.52 -0.17 -15.29
CA LYS A 178 10.33 -0.69 -15.95
C LYS A 178 9.05 -0.12 -15.33
N LYS A 179 8.13 0.26 -16.20
CA LYS A 179 6.81 0.75 -15.80
C LYS A 179 6.02 -0.29 -14.97
N ASP A 180 6.17 -1.57 -15.30
CA ASP A 180 5.46 -2.66 -14.59
C ASP A 180 5.89 -2.74 -13.12
N SER A 181 7.13 -2.35 -12.79
CA SER A 181 7.60 -2.29 -11.39
C SER A 181 6.94 -1.15 -10.62
N LEU A 182 6.71 0.01 -11.23
CA LEU A 182 5.96 1.09 -10.61
C LEU A 182 4.50 0.66 -10.37
N GLU A 183 3.87 0.01 -11.34
CA GLU A 183 2.52 -0.52 -11.17
C GLU A 183 2.47 -1.57 -10.05
N LEU A 184 3.48 -2.43 -9.94
CA LEU A 184 3.58 -3.40 -8.85
C LEU A 184 3.71 -2.71 -7.49
N ILE A 185 4.58 -1.70 -7.36
CA ILE A 185 4.76 -0.95 -6.10
C ILE A 185 3.42 -0.34 -5.66
N HIS A 186 2.72 0.33 -6.55
CA HIS A 186 1.47 1.03 -6.23
C HIS A 186 0.21 0.15 -6.27
N SER A 187 0.34 -1.15 -6.51
CA SER A 187 -0.76 -2.13 -6.48
C SER A 187 -0.67 -3.13 -5.35
N THR A 188 0.26 -2.93 -4.42
CA THR A 188 0.46 -3.80 -3.26
C THR A 188 0.42 -3.00 -1.97
N GLU A 189 0.04 -3.63 -0.87
CA GLU A 189 0.07 -3.04 0.48
C GLU A 189 1.50 -3.06 1.07
N THR A 190 2.54 -2.98 0.25
CA THR A 190 3.92 -3.10 0.74
C THR A 190 4.41 -1.76 1.28
N TRP A 191 4.73 -1.71 2.56
CA TRP A 191 5.32 -0.55 3.21
C TRP A 191 6.85 -0.50 3.07
N LEU A 192 7.50 -1.67 3.13
CA LEU A 192 8.96 -1.79 3.03
C LEU A 192 9.36 -2.75 1.92
N TRP A 193 10.09 -2.23 0.95
CA TRP A 193 10.66 -3.00 -0.15
C TRP A 193 12.13 -3.27 0.11
N GLU A 194 12.53 -4.53 0.04
CA GLU A 194 13.93 -4.93 0.00
C GLU A 194 14.38 -5.09 -1.46
N LEU A 195 15.40 -4.35 -1.85
CA LEU A 195 16.05 -4.50 -3.13
C LEU A 195 17.32 -5.33 -2.91
N ALA A 196 17.26 -6.61 -3.24
CA ALA A 196 18.41 -7.49 -3.15
C ALA A 196 19.46 -7.14 -4.21
N GLU A 197 20.71 -7.38 -3.90
CA GLU A 197 21.82 -7.31 -4.88
C GLU A 197 22.05 -5.94 -5.53
N LEU A 198 22.03 -4.86 -4.74
CA LEU A 198 22.31 -3.48 -5.20
C LEU A 198 23.66 -3.30 -5.90
N HIS A 199 24.62 -4.24 -5.73
CA HIS A 199 25.91 -4.21 -6.42
C HIS A 199 25.78 -4.32 -7.95
N SER A 200 24.65 -4.77 -8.47
CA SER A 200 24.37 -4.76 -9.91
C SER A 200 23.96 -3.38 -10.46
N LEU A 201 23.67 -2.41 -9.57
CA LEU A 201 23.31 -1.05 -9.97
C LEU A 201 24.56 -0.29 -10.44
N SER A 202 24.72 -0.13 -11.74
CA SER A 202 25.79 0.65 -12.33
C SER A 202 25.28 1.54 -13.46
N GLY A 203 25.98 2.65 -13.69
CA GLY A 203 25.68 3.55 -14.80
C GLY A 203 24.23 4.03 -14.82
N LYS A 204 23.54 3.90 -15.94
CA LYS A 204 22.19 4.39 -16.17
C LYS A 204 21.15 3.81 -15.18
N THR A 205 21.34 2.59 -14.71
CA THR A 205 20.45 1.96 -13.73
C THR A 205 20.55 2.66 -12.37
N ALA A 206 21.76 3.04 -11.96
CA ALA A 206 21.96 3.80 -10.72
C ALA A 206 21.34 5.21 -10.80
N ASP A 207 21.42 5.86 -11.97
CA ASP A 207 20.81 7.19 -12.15
C ASP A 207 19.28 7.12 -12.15
N ASN A 208 18.67 6.10 -12.77
CA ASN A 208 17.24 5.86 -12.69
C ASN A 208 16.78 5.59 -11.26
N PHE A 209 17.58 4.83 -10.50
CA PHE A 209 17.28 4.54 -9.10
C PHE A 209 17.33 5.80 -8.23
N LYS A 210 18.35 6.66 -8.41
CA LYS A 210 18.42 7.95 -7.72
C LYS A 210 17.24 8.84 -8.05
N ALA A 211 16.86 8.93 -9.32
CA ALA A 211 15.71 9.71 -9.76
C ALA A 211 14.41 9.20 -9.14
N PHE A 212 14.21 7.90 -9.06
CA PHE A 212 13.05 7.28 -8.42
C PHE A 212 12.98 7.62 -6.93
N ILE A 213 14.07 7.45 -6.16
CA ILE A 213 14.08 7.72 -4.71
C ILE A 213 13.80 9.21 -4.42
N SER A 214 14.34 10.12 -5.24
CA SER A 214 14.17 11.56 -5.04
C SER A 214 12.84 12.11 -5.59
N SER A 215 12.05 11.28 -6.26
CA SER A 215 10.72 11.67 -6.74
C SER A 215 9.73 11.73 -5.58
N SER A 216 8.92 12.79 -5.56
CA SER A 216 7.78 12.91 -4.63
C SER A 216 6.49 12.35 -5.22
N GLU A 217 6.49 12.02 -6.51
CA GLU A 217 5.29 11.62 -7.23
C GLU A 217 5.65 10.72 -8.41
N ASP A 218 4.95 9.61 -8.54
CA ASP A 218 5.03 8.73 -9.70
C ASP A 218 3.83 8.94 -10.61
N LYS A 219 4.09 9.24 -11.89
CA LYS A 219 3.05 9.41 -12.90
C LYS A 219 3.05 8.28 -13.90
N PHE A 220 2.05 7.45 -13.86
CA PHE A 220 1.85 6.43 -14.88
C PHE A 220 0.36 6.15 -15.12
N ARG A 221 0.07 5.48 -16.21
CA ARG A 221 -1.28 5.01 -16.52
C ARG A 221 -1.34 3.51 -16.22
N PRO A 222 -2.05 3.09 -15.15
CA PRO A 222 -2.25 1.68 -14.87
C PRO A 222 -2.87 0.92 -16.05
N ALA A 223 -2.66 -0.38 -16.09
CA ALA A 223 -3.28 -1.23 -17.09
C ALA A 223 -4.81 -1.04 -17.08
N TYR A 224 -5.42 -0.99 -18.26
CA TYR A 224 -6.87 -0.83 -18.46
C TYR A 224 -7.50 0.49 -17.97
N GLN A 225 -6.73 1.46 -17.47
CA GLN A 225 -7.23 2.80 -17.16
C GLN A 225 -7.10 3.75 -18.36
N GLN A 226 -8.07 4.69 -18.49
CA GLN A 226 -8.07 5.64 -19.61
C GLN A 226 -7.11 6.81 -19.39
N PHE A 227 -6.90 7.20 -18.12
CA PHE A 227 -6.12 8.37 -17.76
C PHE A 227 -4.91 8.00 -16.91
N PRO A 228 -3.78 8.72 -17.05
CA PRO A 228 -2.68 8.61 -16.08
C PRO A 228 -3.16 9.10 -14.72
N LYS A 229 -2.65 8.48 -13.66
CA LYS A 229 -2.85 8.88 -12.27
C LYS A 229 -1.50 9.20 -11.66
N SER A 230 -1.49 10.18 -10.77
CA SER A 230 -0.37 10.49 -9.89
C SER A 230 -0.48 9.67 -8.61
N TYR A 231 0.64 9.10 -8.20
CA TYR A 231 0.78 8.34 -6.97
C TYR A 231 1.82 9.03 -6.10
N LEU A 232 1.52 9.20 -4.83
CA LEU A 232 2.39 9.84 -3.83
C LEU A 232 3.16 8.80 -3.03
#